data_2cc9d9581c9ebf0e4bfd03e495df90d9
#
_entry.id   2cc9d9581c9ebf0e4bfd03e495df90d9
#
_cell.length_a   1.000
_cell.length_b   1.000
_cell.length_c   1.000
_cell.angle_alpha   90.00
_cell.angle_beta   90.00
_cell.angle_gamma   90.00
#
_symmetry.space_group_name_H-M   'P 1'
#
loop_
_entity.id
_entity.type
_entity.pdbx_description
1 polymer ?
#
loop_
_entity_poly.entity_id
_entity_poly.type
_entity_poly.pdbx_seq_one_letter_code
_entity_poly.pdbx_strand_id
1 'polypeptide(L)'
;MTTDAGEMSLTVDELAARAGVTVRTVRFYGSKGLLPPPVIGPRRVGRYGARHLARLALIEELQRQGMTLAAIERYLGQLPSDLSAYDLAIHRAVVASWAPDSVETLSRAELDRRAGRVLADEELERLAAAGVLVTGDAGDTEGTGGAEDGFRVDTGLLRLGLELLDVPLSQGT
;
A
#
# COMPACT_ATOMS: atom_id res chain seq x y z
N MET A 1 10.93 28.94 -23.25
CA MET A 1 11.75 29.22 -22.08
C MET A 1 11.27 28.30 -20.95
N THR A 2 11.97 27.23 -20.77
CA THR A 2 11.76 26.33 -19.65
C THR A 2 12.24 27.08 -18.42
N THR A 3 11.30 27.49 -17.59
CA THR A 3 11.64 28.02 -16.27
C THR A 3 12.24 26.85 -15.51
N ASP A 4 13.52 26.84 -15.41
CA ASP A 4 14.29 26.01 -14.47
C ASP A 4 13.85 26.42 -13.07
N ALA A 5 12.75 25.84 -12.61
CA ALA A 5 12.31 25.95 -11.23
C ALA A 5 13.36 25.18 -10.42
N GLY A 6 14.37 25.90 -9.99
CA GLY A 6 15.45 25.51 -9.09
C GLY A 6 15.66 24.00 -9.01
N GLU A 7 16.38 23.44 -9.95
CA GLU A 7 16.64 21.99 -9.98
C GLU A 7 17.28 21.61 -8.66
N MET A 8 16.49 20.96 -7.81
CA MET A 8 16.94 20.52 -6.50
C MET A 8 18.13 19.59 -6.70
N SER A 9 19.29 20.00 -6.22
CA SER A 9 20.52 19.24 -6.33
C SER A 9 21.04 18.93 -4.93
N LEU A 10 20.81 17.71 -4.49
CA LEU A 10 21.14 17.23 -3.15
C LEU A 10 22.33 16.27 -3.19
N THR A 11 23.16 16.31 -2.16
CA THR A 11 24.08 15.22 -1.86
C THR A 11 23.31 14.02 -1.29
N VAL A 12 23.95 12.86 -1.19
CA VAL A 12 23.33 11.68 -0.58
C VAL A 12 22.94 11.92 0.88
N ASP A 13 23.76 12.69 1.61
CA ASP A 13 23.47 13.03 3.01
C ASP A 13 22.27 13.96 3.15
N GLU A 14 22.17 14.96 2.27
CA GLU A 14 21.02 15.88 2.22
C GLU A 14 19.74 15.16 1.81
N LEU A 15 19.81 14.26 0.83
CA LEU A 15 18.68 13.44 0.41
C LEU A 15 18.20 12.55 1.56
N ALA A 16 19.11 11.85 2.23
CA ALA A 16 18.80 11.00 3.36
C ALA A 16 18.14 11.77 4.49
N ALA A 17 18.68 12.93 4.84
CA ALA A 17 18.13 13.80 5.87
C ALA A 17 16.70 14.27 5.53
N ARG A 18 16.46 14.72 4.30
CA ARG A 18 15.13 15.17 3.85
C ARG A 18 14.11 14.04 3.78
N ALA A 19 14.53 12.86 3.36
CA ALA A 19 13.66 11.68 3.27
C ALA A 19 13.42 10.99 4.62
N GLY A 20 14.15 11.37 5.67
CA GLY A 20 14.05 10.74 6.98
C GLY A 20 14.62 9.32 7.02
N VAL A 21 15.56 8.99 6.13
CA VAL A 21 16.23 7.69 6.04
C VAL A 21 17.74 7.83 6.23
N THR A 22 18.45 6.72 6.37
CA THR A 22 19.91 6.73 6.45
C THR A 22 20.53 6.72 5.06
N VAL A 23 21.78 7.21 4.95
CA VAL A 23 22.58 7.10 3.72
C VAL A 23 22.72 5.63 3.28
N ARG A 24 22.85 4.73 4.23
CA ARG A 24 22.90 3.29 3.98
C ARG A 24 21.62 2.80 3.28
N THR A 25 20.46 3.28 3.73
CA THR A 25 19.15 2.95 3.12
C THR A 25 19.08 3.49 1.69
N VAL A 26 19.50 4.71 1.45
CA VAL A 26 19.55 5.30 0.10
C VAL A 26 20.40 4.45 -0.83
N ARG A 27 21.60 4.07 -0.40
CA ARG A 27 22.51 3.22 -1.18
C ARG A 27 21.95 1.84 -1.42
N PHE A 28 21.30 1.26 -0.41
CA PHE A 28 20.63 -0.04 -0.52
C PHE A 28 19.51 -0.01 -1.56
N TYR A 29 18.66 1.02 -1.55
CA TYR A 29 17.60 1.16 -2.56
C TYR A 29 18.17 1.40 -3.95
N GLY A 30 19.26 2.14 -4.07
CA GLY A 30 19.98 2.29 -5.33
C GLY A 30 20.50 0.96 -5.87
N SER A 31 21.08 0.12 -5.02
CA SER A 31 21.59 -1.21 -5.41
C SER A 31 20.48 -2.19 -5.80
N LYS A 32 19.28 -2.03 -5.26
CA LYS A 32 18.09 -2.82 -5.59
C LYS A 32 17.32 -2.33 -6.82
N GLY A 33 17.74 -1.20 -7.40
CA GLY A 33 17.03 -0.60 -8.53
C GLY A 33 15.72 0.11 -8.15
N LEU A 34 15.45 0.28 -6.85
CA LEU A 34 14.28 0.99 -6.36
C LEU A 34 14.41 2.51 -6.54
N LEU A 35 15.63 3.00 -6.51
CA LEU A 35 15.97 4.40 -6.68
C LEU A 35 16.84 4.55 -7.94
N PRO A 36 16.51 5.48 -8.86
CA PRO A 36 17.34 5.71 -10.03
C PRO A 36 18.74 6.21 -9.62
N PRO A 37 19.76 6.00 -10.46
CA PRO A 37 21.10 6.43 -10.15
C PRO A 37 21.17 7.96 -10.02
N PRO A 38 22.07 8.50 -9.19
CA PRO A 38 22.29 9.93 -9.12
C PRO A 38 22.88 10.45 -10.42
N VAL A 39 22.64 11.73 -10.69
CA VAL A 39 23.35 12.43 -11.76
C VAL A 39 24.76 12.75 -11.26
N ILE A 40 25.76 12.35 -12.02
CA ILE A 40 27.16 12.62 -11.67
C ILE A 40 27.48 14.08 -11.99
N GLY A 41 27.69 14.87 -10.95
CA GLY A 41 28.07 16.26 -11.04
C GLY A 41 29.58 16.48 -11.09
N PRO A 42 30.02 17.75 -11.00
CA PRO A 42 31.44 18.12 -10.89
C PRO A 42 32.10 17.33 -9.73
N ARG A 43 33.40 17.04 -9.89
CA ARG A 43 34.18 16.26 -8.91
C ARG A 43 33.68 14.83 -8.68
N ARG A 44 32.88 14.25 -9.62
CA ARG A 44 32.30 12.91 -9.54
C ARG A 44 31.43 12.70 -8.31
N VAL A 45 30.80 13.77 -7.79
CA VAL A 45 29.83 13.68 -6.70
C VAL A 45 28.45 13.40 -7.27
N GLY A 46 27.82 12.35 -6.78
CA GLY A 46 26.43 12.03 -7.14
C GLY A 46 25.45 13.09 -6.65
N ARG A 47 24.58 13.55 -7.52
CA ARG A 47 23.55 14.55 -7.23
C ARG A 47 22.18 13.93 -7.37
N TYR A 48 21.33 14.21 -6.41
CA TYR A 48 19.95 13.71 -6.31
C TYR A 48 18.98 14.87 -6.44
N GLY A 49 17.91 14.66 -7.18
CA GLY A 49 16.90 15.69 -7.44
C GLY A 49 15.57 15.42 -6.74
N ALA A 50 14.60 16.27 -7.04
CA ALA A 50 13.22 16.15 -6.53
C ALA A 50 12.58 14.79 -6.83
N ARG A 51 12.89 14.21 -7.97
CA ARG A 51 12.42 12.87 -8.37
C ARG A 51 12.91 11.77 -7.43
N HIS A 52 14.14 11.82 -7.00
CA HIS A 52 14.69 10.88 -6.02
C HIS A 52 13.97 11.00 -4.68
N LEU A 53 13.75 12.23 -4.22
CA LEU A 53 13.03 12.50 -2.98
C LEU A 53 11.58 12.01 -3.05
N ALA A 54 10.88 12.29 -4.15
CA ALA A 54 9.51 11.84 -4.36
C ALA A 54 9.40 10.30 -4.42
N ARG A 55 10.39 9.64 -5.02
CA ARG A 55 10.44 8.18 -5.08
C ARG A 55 10.67 7.54 -3.71
N LEU A 56 11.54 8.13 -2.89
CA LEU A 56 11.73 7.70 -1.50
C LEU A 56 10.46 7.87 -0.67
N ALA A 57 9.74 8.98 -0.85
CA ALA A 57 8.47 9.23 -0.18
C ALA A 57 7.40 8.21 -0.58
N LEU A 58 7.35 7.80 -1.86
CA LEU A 58 6.46 6.75 -2.33
C LEU A 58 6.82 5.38 -1.74
N ILE A 59 8.10 5.03 -1.67
CA ILE A 59 8.57 3.78 -1.04
C ILE A 59 8.15 3.74 0.44
N GLU A 60 8.33 4.84 1.15
CA GLU A 60 7.93 4.95 2.55
C GLU A 60 6.43 4.76 2.73
N GLU A 61 5.62 5.34 1.85
CA GLU A 61 4.17 5.17 1.89
C GLU A 61 3.76 3.72 1.62
N LEU A 62 4.35 3.06 0.63
CA LEU A 62 4.11 1.65 0.34
C LEU A 62 4.48 0.75 1.53
N GLN A 63 5.57 1.06 2.23
CA GLN A 63 5.95 0.36 3.46
C GLN A 63 4.93 0.59 4.60
N ARG A 64 4.41 1.79 4.73
CA ARG A 64 3.33 2.10 5.69
C ARG A 64 2.07 1.29 5.41
N GLN A 65 1.79 1.00 4.15
CA GLN A 65 0.68 0.13 3.74
C GLN A 65 0.96 -1.37 3.99
N GLY A 66 2.09 -1.70 4.58
CA GLY A 66 2.48 -3.07 4.91
C GLY A 66 3.05 -3.88 3.74
N MET A 67 3.40 -3.24 2.63
CA MET A 67 4.01 -3.95 1.51
C MET A 67 5.44 -4.38 1.85
N THR A 68 5.78 -5.61 1.45
CA THR A 68 7.15 -6.11 1.52
C THR A 68 8.04 -5.42 0.48
N LEU A 69 9.34 -5.43 0.69
CA LEU A 69 10.28 -4.84 -0.26
C LEU A 69 10.16 -5.46 -1.65
N ALA A 70 9.97 -6.77 -1.75
CA ALA A 70 9.75 -7.46 -3.02
C ALA A 70 8.45 -7.01 -3.72
N ALA A 71 7.38 -6.75 -2.97
CA ALA A 71 6.14 -6.21 -3.52
C ALA A 71 6.31 -4.77 -4.00
N ILE A 72 7.08 -3.96 -3.27
CA ILE A 72 7.44 -2.59 -3.66
C ILE A 72 8.28 -2.59 -4.94
N GLU A 73 9.26 -3.48 -5.06
CA GLU A 73 10.05 -3.64 -6.29
C GLU A 73 9.15 -3.93 -7.50
N ARG A 74 8.21 -4.84 -7.36
CA ARG A 74 7.24 -5.16 -8.43
C ARG A 74 6.34 -3.98 -8.77
N TYR A 75 5.83 -3.29 -7.77
CA TYR A 75 4.99 -2.11 -7.96
C TYR A 75 5.74 -1.01 -8.74
N LEU A 76 6.94 -0.67 -8.28
CA LEU A 76 7.77 0.35 -8.92
C LEU A 76 8.24 -0.06 -10.32
N GLY A 77 8.47 -1.36 -10.54
CA GLY A 77 8.83 -1.91 -11.84
C GLY A 77 7.72 -1.82 -12.91
N GLN A 78 6.46 -1.71 -12.48
CA GLN A 78 5.32 -1.50 -13.37
C GLN A 78 5.10 -0.03 -13.74
N LEU A 79 5.72 0.89 -13.00
CA LEU A 79 5.61 2.32 -13.29
C LEU A 79 6.54 2.70 -14.46
N PRO A 80 6.13 3.65 -15.31
CA PRO A 80 7.01 4.23 -16.31
C PRO A 80 8.31 4.77 -15.67
N SER A 81 9.43 4.56 -16.34
CA SER A 81 10.75 4.97 -15.81
C SER A 81 10.98 6.48 -15.83
N ASP A 82 10.17 7.22 -16.58
CA ASP A 82 10.28 8.66 -16.83
C ASP A 82 9.32 9.51 -16.00
N LEU A 83 8.68 8.93 -14.98
CA LEU A 83 7.76 9.67 -14.12
C LEU A 83 8.47 10.85 -13.46
N SER A 84 7.83 12.01 -13.51
CA SER A 84 8.28 13.22 -12.82
C SER A 84 8.08 13.11 -11.30
N ALA A 85 8.68 14.03 -10.56
CA ALA A 85 8.41 14.15 -9.12
C ALA A 85 6.93 14.39 -8.81
N TYR A 86 6.25 15.14 -9.67
CA TYR A 86 4.81 15.40 -9.57
C TYR A 86 3.98 14.12 -9.75
N ASP A 87 4.29 13.32 -10.77
CA ASP A 87 3.61 12.05 -11.02
C ASP A 87 3.80 11.08 -9.85
N LEU A 88 5.01 10.99 -9.32
CA LEU A 88 5.31 10.18 -8.14
C LEU A 88 4.56 10.65 -6.89
N ALA A 89 4.37 11.97 -6.73
CA ALA A 89 3.58 12.53 -5.65
C ALA A 89 2.08 12.16 -5.79
N ILE A 90 1.56 12.11 -7.01
CA ILE A 90 0.20 11.62 -7.29
C ILE A 90 0.09 10.14 -6.90
N HIS A 91 1.03 9.30 -7.33
CA HIS A 91 1.06 7.89 -6.94
C HIS A 91 1.09 7.73 -5.42
N ARG A 92 1.92 8.51 -4.73
CA ARG A 92 1.95 8.51 -3.27
C ARG A 92 0.60 8.88 -2.65
N ALA A 93 -0.07 9.90 -3.17
CA ALA A 93 -1.39 10.31 -2.67
C ALA A 93 -2.45 9.22 -2.89
N VAL A 94 -2.40 8.53 -4.04
CA VAL A 94 -3.27 7.37 -4.32
C VAL A 94 -2.99 6.24 -3.33
N VAL A 95 -1.73 5.90 -3.11
CA VAL A 95 -1.33 4.86 -2.14
C VAL A 95 -1.73 5.25 -0.72
N ALA A 96 -1.56 6.50 -0.33
CA ALA A 96 -1.97 6.99 0.98
C ALA A 96 -3.50 6.92 1.19
N SER A 97 -4.27 7.02 0.10
CA SER A 97 -5.73 6.84 0.15
C SER A 97 -6.15 5.36 0.29
N TRP A 98 -5.23 4.44 0.02
CA TRP A 98 -5.42 3.04 0.35
C TRP A 98 -5.27 2.82 1.85
N ALA A 99 -5.63 3.77 2.71
CA ALA A 99 -5.52 3.59 4.14
C ALA A 99 -5.76 2.11 4.44
N PRO A 100 -4.91 1.42 5.19
CA PRO A 100 -5.26 0.09 5.63
C PRO A 100 -6.57 0.28 6.37
N ASP A 101 -7.64 -0.03 5.70
CA ASP A 101 -8.89 -0.22 6.36
C ASP A 101 -8.53 -1.22 7.43
N SER A 102 -8.57 -0.76 8.66
CA SER A 102 -8.09 -1.49 9.81
C SER A 102 -8.63 -2.91 9.74
N VAL A 103 -7.77 -3.91 9.83
CA VAL A 103 -8.22 -5.27 10.01
C VAL A 103 -8.98 -5.30 11.33
N GLU A 104 -10.29 -5.26 11.24
CA GLU A 104 -11.17 -5.33 12.41
C GLU A 104 -11.65 -6.76 12.59
N THR A 105 -11.84 -7.15 13.82
CA THR A 105 -12.55 -8.39 14.14
C THR A 105 -14.02 -8.05 14.34
N LEU A 106 -14.86 -8.51 13.41
CA LEU A 106 -16.29 -8.25 13.42
C LEU A 106 -17.03 -9.51 13.81
N SER A 107 -18.06 -9.36 14.64
CA SER A 107 -19.03 -10.43 14.88
C SER A 107 -19.94 -10.62 13.66
N ARG A 108 -20.63 -11.74 13.59
CA ARG A 108 -21.65 -12.00 12.56
C ARG A 108 -22.67 -10.88 12.47
N ALA A 109 -23.18 -10.42 13.62
CA ALA A 109 -24.17 -9.36 13.70
C ALA A 109 -23.65 -8.02 13.18
N GLU A 110 -22.35 -7.73 13.37
CA GLU A 110 -21.70 -6.53 12.85
C GLU A 110 -21.53 -6.58 11.34
N LEU A 111 -21.18 -7.76 10.79
CA LEU A 111 -21.10 -7.98 9.35
C LEU A 111 -22.47 -7.76 8.68
N ASP A 112 -23.52 -8.32 9.23
CA ASP A 112 -24.89 -8.15 8.74
C ASP A 112 -25.33 -6.69 8.76
N ARG A 113 -24.98 -5.96 9.82
CA ARG A 113 -25.25 -4.52 9.91
C ARG A 113 -24.53 -3.73 8.83
N ARG A 114 -23.27 -4.05 8.55
CA ARG A 114 -22.48 -3.35 7.52
C ARG A 114 -22.97 -3.70 6.11
N ALA A 115 -23.45 -4.92 5.91
CA ALA A 115 -24.07 -5.34 4.66
C ALA A 115 -25.48 -4.74 4.46
N GLY A 116 -26.10 -4.21 5.51
CA GLY A 116 -27.47 -3.72 5.48
C GLY A 116 -28.53 -4.84 5.39
N ARG A 117 -28.11 -6.10 5.47
CA ARG A 117 -28.97 -7.30 5.41
C ARG A 117 -28.27 -8.50 6.07
N VAL A 118 -29.03 -9.52 6.37
CA VAL A 118 -28.48 -10.80 6.83
C VAL A 118 -27.76 -11.48 5.66
N LEU A 119 -26.48 -11.79 5.84
CA LEU A 119 -25.68 -12.50 4.85
C LEU A 119 -25.96 -14.01 4.96
N ALA A 120 -26.15 -14.68 3.84
CA ALA A 120 -26.25 -16.13 3.81
C ALA A 120 -24.88 -16.78 4.03
N ASP A 121 -24.83 -18.02 4.52
CA ASP A 121 -23.57 -18.71 4.76
C ASP A 121 -22.75 -18.90 3.47
N GLU A 122 -23.41 -19.12 2.34
CA GLU A 122 -22.77 -19.18 1.02
C GLU A 122 -22.10 -17.86 0.62
N GLU A 123 -22.66 -16.73 1.03
CA GLU A 123 -22.09 -15.41 0.76
C GLU A 123 -20.84 -15.18 1.61
N LEU A 124 -20.85 -15.64 2.86
CA LEU A 124 -19.67 -15.59 3.73
C LEU A 124 -18.56 -16.48 3.19
N GLU A 125 -18.88 -17.66 2.69
CA GLU A 125 -17.91 -18.56 2.05
C GLU A 125 -17.29 -17.91 0.81
N ARG A 126 -18.07 -17.20 0.00
CA ARG A 126 -17.56 -16.44 -1.15
C ARG A 126 -16.64 -15.31 -0.74
N LEU A 127 -17.00 -14.57 0.30
CA LEU A 127 -16.16 -13.49 0.84
C LEU A 127 -14.85 -14.04 1.42
N ALA A 128 -14.91 -15.20 2.08
CA ALA A 128 -13.71 -15.88 2.58
C ALA A 128 -12.84 -16.41 1.44
N ALA A 129 -13.43 -17.03 0.42
CA ALA A 129 -12.71 -17.50 -0.76
C ALA A 129 -12.05 -16.35 -1.55
N ALA A 130 -12.67 -15.16 -1.55
CA ALA A 130 -12.12 -13.95 -2.14
C ALA A 130 -11.04 -13.27 -1.27
N GLY A 131 -10.75 -13.82 -0.07
CA GLY A 131 -9.78 -13.25 0.86
C GLY A 131 -10.26 -11.98 1.59
N VAL A 132 -11.55 -11.67 1.52
CA VAL A 132 -12.17 -10.52 2.19
C VAL A 132 -12.37 -10.79 3.67
N LEU A 133 -12.71 -12.03 4.00
CA LEU A 133 -12.89 -12.52 5.36
C LEU A 133 -11.82 -13.57 5.67
N VAL A 134 -11.21 -13.46 6.83
CA VAL A 134 -10.41 -14.54 7.42
C VAL A 134 -11.16 -14.99 8.66
N THR A 135 -11.68 -16.22 8.62
CA THR A 135 -12.21 -16.86 9.82
C THR A 135 -11.05 -17.06 10.79
N GLY A 136 -11.06 -16.33 11.89
CA GLY A 136 -10.06 -16.52 12.94
C GLY A 136 -10.27 -17.87 13.58
N ASP A 137 -9.35 -18.81 13.34
CA ASP A 137 -9.18 -19.92 14.25
C ASP A 137 -8.70 -19.30 15.59
N ALA A 138 -9.50 -19.51 16.62
CA ALA A 138 -9.16 -19.09 17.98
C ALA A 138 -8.01 -19.98 18.50
N GLY A 139 -6.83 -19.78 17.94
CA GLY A 139 -5.58 -20.35 18.45
C GLY A 139 -5.00 -19.43 19.50
N ASP A 140 -5.02 -19.90 20.76
CA ASP A 140 -4.24 -19.43 21.89
C ASP A 140 -4.52 -18.01 22.42
N THR A 141 -5.67 -17.85 23.07
CA THR A 141 -5.73 -17.01 24.26
C THR A 141 -6.61 -17.70 25.31
N GLU A 142 -5.98 -18.29 26.31
CA GLU A 142 -6.65 -18.72 27.53
C GLU A 142 -7.26 -17.50 28.22
N GLY A 143 -8.56 -17.47 28.34
CA GLY A 143 -9.22 -16.46 29.17
C GLY A 143 -10.67 -16.23 28.82
N THR A 144 -11.56 -17.03 29.40
CA THR A 144 -12.92 -16.69 29.83
C THR A 144 -13.95 -16.21 28.80
N GLY A 145 -14.81 -17.12 28.34
CA GLY A 145 -16.25 -16.85 28.18
C GLY A 145 -16.70 -16.28 26.84
N GLY A 146 -17.25 -17.13 26.01
CA GLY A 146 -18.08 -16.76 24.86
C GLY A 146 -17.33 -16.82 23.53
N ALA A 147 -17.36 -17.99 22.88
CA ALA A 147 -16.97 -18.16 21.51
C ALA A 147 -17.96 -17.38 20.62
N GLU A 148 -17.73 -16.09 20.42
CA GLU A 148 -18.29 -15.38 19.29
C GLU A 148 -17.25 -15.54 18.16
N ASP A 149 -17.59 -16.33 17.15
CA ASP A 149 -16.82 -16.49 15.94
C ASP A 149 -16.58 -15.10 15.32
N GLY A 150 -15.41 -14.52 15.61
CA GLY A 150 -15.00 -13.23 15.07
C GLY A 150 -14.40 -13.41 13.68
N PHE A 151 -14.90 -12.68 12.72
CA PHE A 151 -14.33 -12.61 11.38
C PHE A 151 -13.30 -11.47 11.32
N ARG A 152 -12.06 -11.80 10.99
CA ARG A 152 -11.06 -10.78 10.68
C ARG A 152 -11.33 -10.27 9.26
N VAL A 153 -11.56 -9.00 9.16
CA VAL A 153 -12.03 -8.34 7.94
C VAL A 153 -11.16 -7.12 7.64
N ASP A 154 -10.72 -7.04 6.42
CA ASP A 154 -10.23 -5.76 5.88
C ASP A 154 -11.46 -4.94 5.44
N THR A 155 -11.67 -3.79 6.07
CA THR A 155 -12.89 -2.98 5.88
C THR A 155 -13.03 -2.44 4.46
N GLY A 156 -11.92 -2.20 3.72
CA GLY A 156 -11.97 -1.78 2.32
C GLY A 156 -12.31 -2.91 1.39
N LEU A 157 -11.71 -4.07 1.61
CA LEU A 157 -12.05 -5.28 0.86
C LEU A 157 -13.47 -5.75 1.15
N LEU A 158 -13.96 -5.58 2.39
CA LEU A 158 -15.33 -5.88 2.74
C LEU A 158 -16.32 -5.04 1.94
N ARG A 159 -16.09 -3.76 1.85
CA ARG A 159 -16.94 -2.85 1.07
C ARG A 159 -17.01 -3.27 -0.40
N LEU A 160 -15.88 -3.53 -1.02
CA LEU A 160 -15.82 -4.01 -2.40
C LEU A 160 -16.48 -5.39 -2.57
N GLY A 161 -16.25 -6.31 -1.61
CA GLY A 161 -16.85 -7.64 -1.61
C GLY A 161 -18.37 -7.60 -1.52
N LEU A 162 -18.93 -6.73 -0.68
CA LEU A 162 -20.36 -6.53 -0.55
C LEU A 162 -20.98 -5.93 -1.83
N GLU A 163 -20.32 -4.97 -2.46
CA GLU A 163 -20.76 -4.41 -3.75
C GLU A 163 -20.79 -5.48 -4.85
N LEU A 164 -19.83 -6.42 -4.84
CA LEU A 164 -19.79 -7.54 -5.79
C LEU A 164 -20.88 -8.57 -5.55
N LEU A 165 -21.32 -8.78 -4.31
CA LEU A 165 -22.43 -9.68 -3.99
C LEU A 165 -23.79 -9.15 -4.47
N ASP A 166 -23.94 -7.82 -4.55
CA ASP A 166 -25.15 -7.16 -5.03
C ASP A 166 -25.24 -7.09 -6.57
N VAL A 167 -24.19 -7.47 -7.29
CA VAL A 167 -24.24 -7.56 -8.75
C VAL A 167 -25.01 -8.83 -9.14
N PRO A 168 -26.18 -8.72 -9.79
CA PRO A 168 -26.91 -9.87 -10.27
C PRO A 168 -26.04 -10.63 -11.26
N LEU A 169 -25.71 -11.87 -10.95
CA LEU A 169 -25.10 -12.79 -11.91
C LEU A 169 -26.07 -12.90 -13.08
N SER A 170 -25.78 -12.20 -14.17
CA SER A 170 -26.50 -12.35 -15.43
C SER A 170 -26.32 -13.80 -15.86
N GLN A 171 -27.34 -14.61 -15.61
CA GLN A 171 -27.42 -15.98 -16.12
C GLN A 171 -27.47 -15.87 -17.64
N GLY A 172 -26.32 -16.08 -18.26
CA GLY A 172 -26.26 -16.26 -19.71
C GLY A 172 -27.04 -17.51 -20.10
N THR A 173 -28.06 -17.27 -20.89
CA THR A 173 -28.82 -18.33 -21.60
C THR A 173 -27.94 -18.89 -22.70
#